data_bc914a84f8eaed5680ba4502a1239974
#
_entry.id   bc914a84f8eaed5680ba4502a1239974
#
_cell.length_a   1.000
_cell.length_b   1.000
_cell.length_c   1.000
_cell.angle_alpha   90.00
_cell.angle_beta   90.00
_cell.angle_gamma   90.00
#
_symmetry.space_group_name_H-M   'P 1'
#
loop_
_entity.id
_entity.type
_entity.pdbx_description
1 polymer ?
#
loop_
_entity_poly.entity_id
_entity_poly.type
_entity_poly.pdbx_seq_one_letter_code
_entity_poly.pdbx_strand_id
1 'polypeptide(L)'
;MTVKEIFELRREGRVEEAYNAILPMYRVHHGKYTSLAMFWCAVDMMNLLLGKAVDQSAESLAALAEAEKIYLSLQRLAPKIIDESGSCQRTVINLGEALKSTHIRVKQ
;
A
#
# COMPACT_ATOMS: atom_id res chain seq x y z
N MET A 1 -11.93 -16.23 -1.34
CA MET A 1 -11.16 -15.78 -0.15
C MET A 1 -11.95 -14.72 0.60
N THR A 2 -11.89 -14.73 1.91
CA THR A 2 -12.61 -13.77 2.77
C THR A 2 -11.67 -12.65 3.23
N VAL A 3 -12.25 -11.53 3.71
CA VAL A 3 -11.47 -10.44 4.31
C VAL A 3 -10.66 -10.94 5.52
N LYS A 4 -11.23 -11.85 6.30
CA LYS A 4 -10.53 -12.45 7.44
C LYS A 4 -9.24 -13.16 6.99
N GLU A 5 -9.32 -13.93 5.91
CA GLU A 5 -8.16 -14.63 5.34
C GLU A 5 -7.10 -13.64 4.83
N ILE A 6 -7.52 -12.51 4.27
CA ILE A 6 -6.62 -11.43 3.85
C ILE A 6 -5.84 -10.90 5.05
N PHE A 7 -6.53 -10.60 6.17
CA PHE A 7 -5.85 -10.12 7.38
C PHE A 7 -4.92 -11.17 7.98
N GLU A 8 -5.22 -12.45 7.84
CA GLU A 8 -4.35 -13.53 8.27
C GLU A 8 -3.07 -13.56 7.43
N LEU A 9 -3.16 -13.39 6.11
CA LEU A 9 -2.00 -13.28 5.22
C LEU A 9 -1.12 -12.09 5.61
N ARG A 10 -1.72 -10.94 5.92
CA ARG A 10 -0.98 -9.78 6.40
C ARG A 10 -0.19 -10.10 7.67
N ARG A 11 -0.84 -10.74 8.62
CA ARG A 11 -0.25 -11.10 9.90
C ARG A 11 0.96 -12.02 9.73
N GLU A 12 0.90 -12.90 8.73
CA GLU A 12 1.99 -13.81 8.39
C GLU A 12 3.12 -13.14 7.59
N GLY A 13 2.98 -11.87 7.24
CA GLY A 13 3.96 -11.16 6.44
C GLY A 13 3.93 -11.49 4.94
N ARG A 14 2.86 -12.14 4.47
CA ARG A 14 2.69 -12.52 3.07
C ARG A 14 2.07 -11.36 2.28
N VAL A 15 2.85 -10.29 2.14
CA VAL A 15 2.40 -8.99 1.64
C VAL A 15 1.86 -9.07 0.21
N GLU A 16 2.63 -9.64 -0.70
CA GLU A 16 2.24 -9.72 -2.11
C GLU A 16 0.99 -10.58 -2.30
N GLU A 17 0.90 -11.69 -1.59
CA GLU A 17 -0.26 -12.57 -1.68
C GLU A 17 -1.52 -11.86 -1.18
N ALA A 18 -1.43 -11.16 -0.06
CA ALA A 18 -2.56 -10.42 0.51
C ALA A 18 -3.01 -9.31 -0.46
N TYR A 19 -2.07 -8.55 -1.00
CA TYR A 19 -2.37 -7.46 -1.92
C TYR A 19 -3.02 -7.99 -3.20
N ASN A 20 -2.45 -9.03 -3.80
CA ASN A 20 -2.99 -9.61 -5.02
C ASN A 20 -4.36 -10.25 -4.82
N ALA A 21 -4.63 -10.77 -3.62
CA ALA A 21 -5.93 -11.36 -3.30
C ALA A 21 -7.01 -10.30 -3.08
N ILE A 22 -6.69 -9.17 -2.43
CA ILE A 22 -7.69 -8.14 -2.13
C ILE A 22 -8.07 -7.31 -3.35
N LEU A 23 -7.16 -7.12 -4.31
CA LEU A 23 -7.41 -6.28 -5.49
C LEU A 23 -8.70 -6.65 -6.23
N PRO A 24 -8.90 -7.92 -6.68
CA PRO A 24 -10.13 -8.28 -7.36
C PRO A 24 -11.36 -8.20 -6.47
N MET A 25 -11.22 -8.49 -5.18
CA MET A 25 -12.33 -8.38 -4.23
C MET A 25 -12.80 -6.93 -4.10
N TYR A 26 -11.87 -5.99 -3.99
CA TYR A 26 -12.18 -4.56 -3.86
C TYR A 26 -12.84 -4.01 -5.13
N ARG A 27 -12.43 -4.46 -6.31
CA ARG A 27 -13.04 -4.02 -7.58
C ARG A 27 -14.52 -4.37 -7.67
N VAL A 28 -14.92 -5.48 -7.05
CA VAL A 28 -16.30 -5.96 -7.10
C VAL A 28 -17.13 -5.40 -5.94
N HIS A 29 -16.53 -5.23 -4.78
CA HIS A 29 -17.25 -4.86 -3.57
C HIS A 29 -16.47 -3.84 -2.74
N HIS A 30 -17.04 -2.64 -2.58
CA HIS A 30 -16.42 -1.54 -1.85
C HIS A 30 -16.99 -1.39 -0.44
N GLY A 31 -17.24 -2.51 0.24
CA GLY A 31 -17.75 -2.49 1.61
C GLY A 31 -16.74 -1.98 2.62
N LYS A 32 -17.20 -1.71 3.83
CA LYS A 32 -16.39 -1.16 4.92
C LYS A 32 -15.12 -1.98 5.18
N TYR A 33 -15.28 -3.28 5.34
CA TYR A 33 -14.14 -4.15 5.69
C TYR A 33 -13.24 -4.44 4.48
N THR A 34 -13.83 -4.54 3.29
CA THR A 34 -13.07 -4.74 2.06
C THR A 34 -12.20 -3.52 1.77
N SER A 35 -12.75 -2.32 1.96
CA SER A 35 -12.00 -1.06 1.79
C SER A 35 -10.87 -0.94 2.81
N LEU A 36 -11.13 -1.32 4.07
CA LEU A 36 -10.11 -1.31 5.11
C LEU A 36 -8.99 -2.29 4.80
N ALA A 37 -9.33 -3.50 4.37
CA ALA A 37 -8.35 -4.51 3.97
C ALA A 37 -7.52 -4.04 2.78
N MET A 38 -8.17 -3.43 1.77
CA MET A 38 -7.49 -2.88 0.60
C MET A 38 -6.48 -1.81 1.02
N PHE A 39 -6.88 -0.89 1.91
CA PHE A 39 -6.01 0.17 2.40
C PHE A 39 -4.74 -0.40 3.03
N TRP A 40 -4.87 -1.28 4.01
CA TRP A 40 -3.72 -1.80 4.75
C TRP A 40 -2.84 -2.73 3.91
N CYS A 41 -3.43 -3.51 3.00
CA CYS A 41 -2.65 -4.32 2.06
C CYS A 41 -1.84 -3.44 1.11
N ALA A 42 -2.42 -2.33 0.64
CA ALA A 42 -1.72 -1.36 -0.21
C ALA A 42 -0.59 -0.67 0.54
N VAL A 43 -0.79 -0.33 1.82
CA VAL A 43 0.26 0.23 2.67
C VAL A 43 1.43 -0.75 2.79
N ASP A 44 1.15 -2.01 3.08
CA ASP A 44 2.18 -3.04 3.20
C ASP A 44 2.94 -3.22 1.89
N MET A 45 2.22 -3.25 0.77
CA MET A 45 2.83 -3.42 -0.55
C MET A 45 3.71 -2.22 -0.92
N MET A 46 3.25 -1.01 -0.61
CA MET A 46 4.03 0.20 -0.85
C MET A 46 5.33 0.19 -0.05
N ASN A 47 5.27 -0.17 1.23
CA ASN A 47 6.46 -0.30 2.07
C ASN A 47 7.45 -1.33 1.52
N LEU A 48 6.96 -2.45 1.02
CA LEU A 48 7.80 -3.48 0.41
C LEU A 48 8.51 -2.93 -0.83
N LEU A 49 7.79 -2.21 -1.69
CA LEU A 49 8.34 -1.63 -2.92
C LEU A 49 9.37 -0.53 -2.62
N LEU A 50 9.11 0.33 -1.64
CA LEU A 50 10.05 1.36 -1.23
C LEU A 50 11.35 0.74 -0.70
N GLY A 51 11.26 -0.40 -0.02
CA GLY A 51 12.42 -1.14 0.44
C GLY A 51 13.27 -1.72 -0.69
N LYS A 52 12.67 -1.97 -1.86
CA LYS A 52 13.36 -2.48 -3.05
C LYS A 52 13.98 -1.38 -3.92
N ALA A 53 13.58 -0.14 -3.72
CA ALA A 53 14.05 1.00 -4.51
C ALA A 53 15.31 1.59 -3.87
N VAL A 54 16.47 1.04 -4.20
CA VAL A 54 17.75 1.36 -3.53
C VAL A 54 18.76 2.08 -4.42
N ASP A 55 18.63 1.98 -5.75
CA ASP A 55 19.57 2.56 -6.70
C ASP A 55 18.86 2.97 -7.99
N GLN A 56 19.61 3.19 -9.07
CA GLN A 56 19.07 3.57 -10.38
C GLN A 56 18.90 2.38 -11.33
N SER A 57 18.92 1.17 -10.80
CA SER A 57 18.67 -0.02 -11.61
C SER A 57 17.22 -0.02 -12.13
N ALA A 58 17.00 -0.74 -13.24
CA ALA A 58 15.66 -0.86 -13.81
C ALA A 58 14.67 -1.44 -12.81
N GLU A 59 15.10 -2.39 -11.97
CA GLU A 59 14.27 -3.00 -10.94
C GLU A 59 13.87 -2.00 -9.85
N SER A 60 14.83 -1.19 -9.38
CA SER A 60 14.56 -0.15 -8.38
C SER A 60 13.62 0.93 -8.91
N LEU A 61 13.84 1.37 -10.15
CA LEU A 61 12.99 2.39 -10.78
C LEU A 61 11.57 1.86 -11.02
N ALA A 62 11.43 0.60 -11.40
CA ALA A 62 10.12 -0.04 -11.56
C ALA A 62 9.40 -0.14 -10.22
N ALA A 63 10.09 -0.52 -9.16
CA ALA A 63 9.51 -0.59 -7.81
C ALA A 63 9.05 0.79 -7.35
N LEU A 64 9.84 1.83 -7.60
CA LEU A 64 9.50 3.20 -7.24
C LEU A 64 8.27 3.69 -8.01
N ALA A 65 8.19 3.42 -9.30
CA ALA A 65 7.04 3.78 -10.14
C ALA A 65 5.76 3.09 -9.66
N GLU A 66 5.84 1.83 -9.30
CA GLU A 66 4.70 1.08 -8.76
C GLU A 66 4.26 1.63 -7.40
N ALA A 67 5.22 1.98 -6.55
CA ALA A 67 4.95 2.60 -5.25
C ALA A 67 4.20 3.93 -5.41
N GLU A 68 4.56 4.74 -6.41
CA GLU A 68 3.87 5.99 -6.71
C GLU A 68 2.41 5.76 -7.09
N LYS A 69 2.14 4.76 -7.90
CA LYS A 69 0.76 4.41 -8.29
C LYS A 69 -0.07 3.99 -7.08
N ILE A 70 0.53 3.19 -6.20
CA ILE A 70 -0.14 2.74 -4.97
C ILE A 70 -0.40 3.94 -4.06
N TYR A 71 0.55 4.86 -3.96
CA TYR A 71 0.38 6.09 -3.16
C TYR A 71 -0.81 6.92 -3.64
N LEU A 72 -0.95 7.12 -4.94
CA LEU A 72 -2.10 7.83 -5.50
C LEU A 72 -3.42 7.13 -5.18
N SER A 73 -3.43 5.80 -5.24
CA SER A 73 -4.61 5.01 -4.87
C SER A 73 -4.94 5.18 -3.39
N LEU A 74 -3.93 5.19 -2.52
CA LEU A 74 -4.10 5.39 -1.08
C LEU A 74 -4.66 6.78 -0.76
N GLN A 75 -4.21 7.82 -1.46
CA GLN A 75 -4.72 9.17 -1.27
C GLN A 75 -6.22 9.26 -1.63
N ARG A 76 -6.67 8.50 -2.61
CA ARG A 76 -8.09 8.45 -2.99
C ARG A 76 -8.91 7.61 -2.01
N LEU A 77 -8.32 6.56 -1.48
CA LEU A 77 -9.03 5.60 -0.63
C LEU A 77 -9.16 6.08 0.82
N ALA A 78 -8.12 6.72 1.37
CA ALA A 78 -8.10 7.11 2.78
C ALA A 78 -9.32 7.90 3.25
N PRO A 79 -9.81 8.92 2.49
CA PRO A 79 -11.00 9.68 2.91
C PRO A 79 -12.28 8.86 2.94
N LYS A 80 -12.32 7.72 2.28
CA LYS A 80 -13.50 6.84 2.22
C LYS A 80 -13.56 5.86 3.38
N ILE A 81 -12.48 5.77 4.16
CA ILE A 81 -12.40 4.85 5.28
C ILE A 81 -12.79 5.60 6.55
N ILE A 82 -13.74 5.02 7.29
CA ILE A 82 -14.16 5.57 8.58
C ILE A 82 -13.08 5.22 9.59
N ASP A 83 -12.31 6.22 10.00
CA ASP A 83 -11.20 6.05 10.94
C ASP A 83 -11.18 7.20 11.95
N GLU A 84 -11.79 6.96 13.10
CA GLU A 84 -11.91 7.96 14.16
C GLU A 84 -10.55 8.34 14.76
N SER A 85 -9.58 7.44 14.70
CA SER A 85 -8.23 7.68 15.24
C SER A 85 -7.36 8.55 14.33
N GLY A 86 -7.73 8.71 13.05
CA GLY A 86 -6.94 9.41 12.05
C GLY A 86 -5.71 8.63 11.60
N SER A 87 -5.63 7.35 11.94
CA SER A 87 -4.49 6.48 11.65
C SER A 87 -4.23 6.35 10.15
N CYS A 88 -5.30 6.21 9.35
CA CYS A 88 -5.16 6.08 7.89
C CYS A 88 -4.57 7.34 7.27
N GLN A 89 -5.03 8.53 7.67
CA GLN A 89 -4.53 9.79 7.15
C GLN A 89 -3.05 9.99 7.54
N ARG A 90 -2.71 9.73 8.81
CA ARG A 90 -1.31 9.83 9.25
C ARG A 90 -0.40 8.87 8.49
N THR A 91 -0.88 7.66 8.23
CA THR A 91 -0.12 6.67 7.47
C THR A 91 0.15 7.16 6.05
N VAL A 92 -0.84 7.75 5.38
CA VAL A 92 -0.66 8.29 4.03
C VAL A 92 0.36 9.44 4.02
N ILE A 93 0.31 10.33 5.01
CA ILE A 93 1.28 11.42 5.13
C ILE A 93 2.69 10.85 5.31
N ASN A 94 2.84 9.87 6.19
CA ASN A 94 4.14 9.24 6.43
C ASN A 94 4.68 8.52 5.20
N LEU A 95 3.81 7.86 4.43
CA LEU A 95 4.20 7.21 3.18
C LEU A 95 4.63 8.24 2.13
N GLY A 96 3.99 9.40 2.09
CA GLY A 96 4.40 10.49 1.20
C GLY A 96 5.81 10.98 1.51
N GLU A 97 6.15 11.11 2.80
CA GLU A 97 7.49 11.48 3.22
C GLU A 97 8.51 10.38 2.89
N ALA A 98 8.14 9.12 3.11
CA ALA A 98 8.99 7.98 2.75
C ALA A 98 9.24 7.91 1.24
N LEU A 99 8.23 8.22 0.43
CA LEU A 99 8.34 8.25 -1.02
C LEU A 99 9.33 9.33 -1.47
N LYS A 100 9.25 10.54 -0.90
CA LYS A 100 10.19 11.63 -1.18
C LYS A 100 11.62 11.22 -0.82
N SER A 101 11.81 10.65 0.35
CA SER A 101 13.13 10.20 0.82
C SER A 101 13.70 9.13 -0.11
N THR A 102 12.86 8.24 -0.60
CA THR A 102 13.26 7.17 -1.51
C THR A 102 13.68 7.73 -2.87
N HIS A 103 12.96 8.74 -3.40
CA HIS A 103 13.35 9.43 -4.62
C HIS A 103 14.73 10.05 -4.50
N ILE A 104 15.02 10.70 -3.37
CA ILE A 104 16.34 11.31 -3.13
C ILE A 104 17.41 10.24 -3.06
N ARG A 105 17.15 9.15 -2.32
CA ARG A 105 18.10 8.04 -2.18
C ARG A 105 18.46 7.40 -3.52
N VAL A 106 17.46 7.18 -4.36
CA VAL A 106 17.64 6.52 -5.67
C VAL A 106 18.48 7.38 -6.62
N LYS A 107 18.36 8.71 -6.52
CA LYS A 107 19.12 9.64 -7.37
C LYS A 107 20.58 9.81 -6.95
N GLN A 108 20.93 9.39 -5.78
CA GLN A 108 22.31 9.40 -5.32
C GLN A 108 23.07 8.19 -5.84
#